data_985585e2f1411e055d0447808789319c
#
_entry.id   985585e2f1411e055d0447808789319c
#
_cell.length_a   1.000
_cell.length_b   1.000
_cell.length_c   1.000
_cell.angle_alpha   90.00
_cell.angle_beta   90.00
_cell.angle_gamma   90.00
#
_symmetry.space_group_name_H-M   'P 1'
#
loop_
_entity.id
_entity.type
_entity.pdbx_description
1 polymer ?
#
loop_
_entity_poly.entity_id
_entity_poly.type
_entity_poly.pdbx_seq_one_letter_code
_entity_poly.pdbx_strand_id
1 'polypeptide(L)'
;MQRQNEYIGDDNFKKFLSHYGCEVPLEVIKMRFAGAICSPNQLLRPADVISSFWEEEKQPRLETKNEAELFFKFFMGLWDKIFEDIGFNKFKLSRQNEDNPLCLAQIRYEEVENGFLEGFWGGCHNLKIPSYLGEVVDSLTELGEVYRILADRLQKGEDRELLSKTLKDTDKMVNKTLSFIIENYALPKIKNIGDKAIMN
;
A
#
# COMPACT_ATOMS: atom_id res chain seq x y z
N MET A 1 -16.95 17.16 9.49
CA MET A 1 -17.29 15.73 9.39
C MET A 1 -16.61 15.02 10.56
N GLN A 2 -17.37 14.49 11.55
CA GLN A 2 -16.78 13.71 12.65
C GLN A 2 -16.24 12.42 12.04
N ARG A 3 -14.94 12.12 12.26
CA ARG A 3 -14.33 10.85 11.86
C ARG A 3 -15.01 9.73 12.64
N GLN A 4 -15.68 8.82 11.95
CA GLN A 4 -16.27 7.64 12.59
C GLN A 4 -15.21 6.61 13.03
N ASN A 5 -14.04 6.62 12.39
CA ASN A 5 -12.97 5.65 12.65
C ASN A 5 -11.66 6.38 12.90
N GLU A 6 -11.04 6.11 14.05
CA GLU A 6 -9.73 6.65 14.41
C GLU A 6 -8.67 5.56 14.23
N TYR A 7 -7.53 5.92 13.64
CA TYR A 7 -6.40 5.01 13.52
C TYR A 7 -5.73 4.80 14.87
N ILE A 8 -5.59 3.55 15.29
CA ILE A 8 -5.09 3.16 16.62
C ILE A 8 -3.56 3.25 16.78
N GLY A 9 -2.85 3.66 15.73
CA GLY A 9 -1.39 3.71 15.68
C GLY A 9 -0.72 2.38 15.33
N ASP A 10 0.50 2.47 14.80
CA ASP A 10 1.23 1.32 14.22
C ASP A 10 1.41 0.17 15.21
N ASP A 11 1.84 0.47 16.45
CA ASP A 11 2.14 -0.58 17.44
C ASP A 11 0.89 -1.36 17.86
N ASN A 12 -0.23 -0.67 18.04
CA ASN A 12 -1.49 -1.30 18.38
C ASN A 12 -2.05 -2.07 17.18
N PHE A 13 -1.87 -1.54 15.98
CA PHE A 13 -2.34 -2.22 14.77
C PHE A 13 -1.51 -3.49 14.49
N LYS A 14 -0.20 -3.49 14.72
CA LYS A 14 0.64 -4.71 14.64
C LYS A 14 0.18 -5.79 15.62
N LYS A 15 -0.16 -5.40 16.87
CA LYS A 15 -0.74 -6.35 17.85
C LYS A 15 -2.08 -6.90 17.40
N PHE A 16 -2.93 -6.03 16.84
CA PHE A 16 -4.22 -6.42 16.27
C PHE A 16 -4.06 -7.41 15.10
N LEU A 17 -3.17 -7.15 14.14
CA LEU A 17 -2.87 -8.08 13.04
C LEU A 17 -2.38 -9.44 13.55
N SER A 18 -1.45 -9.44 14.51
CA SER A 18 -0.94 -10.66 15.14
C SER A 18 -2.04 -11.46 15.85
N HIS A 19 -3.00 -10.79 16.51
CA HIS A 19 -4.13 -11.44 17.17
C HIS A 19 -5.01 -12.24 16.19
N TYR A 20 -5.18 -11.71 14.97
CA TYR A 20 -5.94 -12.38 13.91
C TYR A 20 -5.10 -13.22 12.96
N GLY A 21 -3.84 -13.51 13.31
CA GLY A 21 -2.95 -14.35 12.51
C GLY A 21 -2.61 -13.78 11.14
N CYS A 22 -2.64 -12.45 10.98
CA CYS A 22 -2.22 -11.80 9.74
C CYS A 22 -0.70 -11.82 9.63
N GLU A 23 -0.18 -12.50 8.60
CA GLU A 23 1.25 -12.61 8.32
C GLU A 23 1.77 -11.46 7.44
N VAL A 24 0.87 -10.70 6.81
CA VAL A 24 1.23 -9.56 5.94
C VAL A 24 1.75 -8.41 6.81
N PRO A 25 2.96 -7.89 6.55
CA PRO A 25 3.52 -6.76 7.29
C PRO A 25 2.64 -5.51 7.18
N LEU A 26 2.57 -4.73 8.26
CA LEU A 26 1.76 -3.50 8.30
C LEU A 26 2.12 -2.52 7.17
N GLU A 27 3.38 -2.41 6.85
CA GLU A 27 3.89 -1.53 5.80
C GLU A 27 3.36 -1.95 4.41
N VAL A 28 3.29 -3.26 4.15
CA VAL A 28 2.69 -3.82 2.92
C VAL A 28 1.18 -3.57 2.90
N ILE A 29 0.49 -3.73 4.04
CA ILE A 29 -0.95 -3.41 4.17
C ILE A 29 -1.22 -1.94 3.85
N LYS A 30 -0.39 -1.02 4.38
CA LYS A 30 -0.50 0.42 4.07
C LYS A 30 -0.35 0.70 2.59
N MET A 31 0.64 0.08 1.96
CA MET A 31 0.89 0.22 0.52
C MET A 31 -0.25 -0.38 -0.31
N ARG A 32 -0.81 -1.54 0.09
CA ARG A 32 -1.94 -2.16 -0.60
C ARG A 32 -3.21 -1.30 -0.51
N PHE A 33 -3.48 -0.69 0.63
CA PHE A 33 -4.56 0.28 0.75
C PHE A 33 -4.32 1.52 -0.13
N ALA A 34 -3.10 2.03 -0.17
CA ALA A 34 -2.78 3.17 -1.03
C ALA A 34 -2.96 2.82 -2.52
N GLY A 35 -2.50 1.65 -2.95
CA GLY A 35 -2.73 1.14 -4.29
C GLY A 35 -4.22 1.06 -4.63
N ALA A 36 -5.03 0.50 -3.73
CA ALA A 36 -6.48 0.37 -3.92
C ALA A 36 -7.18 1.74 -4.00
N ILE A 37 -6.79 2.70 -3.18
CA ILE A 37 -7.30 4.09 -3.25
C ILE A 37 -6.94 4.74 -4.58
N CYS A 38 -5.73 4.50 -5.08
CA CYS A 38 -5.27 4.98 -6.39
C CYS A 38 -5.78 4.15 -7.57
N SER A 39 -6.45 3.01 -7.34
CA SER A 39 -6.93 2.11 -8.39
C SER A 39 -7.98 2.77 -9.28
N PRO A 40 -7.96 2.54 -10.60
CA PRO A 40 -9.05 2.88 -11.51
C PRO A 40 -10.27 1.97 -11.33
N ASN A 41 -10.14 0.85 -10.63
CA ASN A 41 -11.24 -0.07 -10.37
C ASN A 41 -12.26 0.54 -9.39
N GLN A 42 -13.38 1.03 -9.92
CA GLN A 42 -14.44 1.64 -9.11
C GLN A 42 -15.25 0.62 -8.30
N LEU A 43 -15.09 -0.67 -8.58
CA LEU A 43 -15.79 -1.75 -7.88
C LEU A 43 -15.00 -2.27 -6.67
N LEU A 44 -13.73 -1.91 -6.58
CA LEU A 44 -12.86 -2.35 -5.49
C LEU A 44 -13.29 -1.70 -4.16
N ARG A 45 -13.72 -2.52 -3.22
CA ARG A 45 -14.16 -2.06 -1.90
C ARG A 45 -13.05 -2.30 -0.86
N PRO A 46 -12.97 -1.49 0.20
CA PRO A 46 -12.03 -1.73 1.30
C PRO A 46 -12.12 -3.15 1.87
N ALA A 47 -13.32 -3.73 1.97
CA ALA A 47 -13.52 -5.08 2.47
C ALA A 47 -12.87 -6.15 1.59
N ASP A 48 -12.86 -5.96 0.26
CA ASP A 48 -12.22 -6.89 -0.68
C ASP A 48 -10.70 -6.89 -0.48
N VAL A 49 -10.12 -5.70 -0.24
CA VAL A 49 -8.69 -5.56 0.06
C VAL A 49 -8.34 -6.14 1.43
N ILE A 50 -9.20 -5.93 2.44
CA ILE A 50 -8.99 -6.49 3.79
C ILE A 50 -8.96 -8.02 3.72
N SER A 51 -9.89 -8.64 3.01
CA SER A 51 -9.92 -10.11 2.87
C SER A 51 -8.68 -10.68 2.18
N SER A 52 -8.01 -9.91 1.31
CA SER A 52 -6.78 -10.35 0.64
C SER A 52 -5.53 -10.42 1.53
N PHE A 53 -5.61 -10.00 2.81
CA PHE A 53 -4.50 -10.12 3.74
C PHE A 53 -4.34 -11.52 4.35
N TRP A 54 -5.29 -12.40 4.11
CA TRP A 54 -5.24 -13.80 4.52
C TRP A 54 -5.45 -14.72 3.34
N GLU A 55 -4.85 -15.88 3.38
CA GLU A 55 -5.21 -16.98 2.50
C GLU A 55 -6.67 -17.41 2.76
N GLU A 56 -7.35 -17.91 1.75
CA GLU A 56 -8.78 -18.24 1.84
C GLU A 56 -9.11 -19.15 3.05
N GLU A 57 -8.24 -20.12 3.31
CA GLU A 57 -8.41 -21.06 4.43
C GLU A 57 -8.03 -20.50 5.81
N LYS A 58 -7.32 -19.38 5.86
CA LYS A 58 -6.83 -18.72 7.08
C LYS A 58 -7.62 -17.46 7.44
N GLN A 59 -8.75 -17.22 6.80
CA GLN A 59 -9.58 -16.04 7.10
C GLN A 59 -9.95 -15.98 8.59
N PRO A 60 -9.88 -14.78 9.22
CA PRO A 60 -10.20 -14.64 10.64
C PRO A 60 -11.66 -15.02 10.92
N ARG A 61 -11.88 -15.86 11.93
CA ARG A 61 -13.23 -16.20 12.40
C ARG A 61 -13.66 -15.16 13.42
N LEU A 62 -14.65 -14.36 13.05
CA LEU A 62 -15.22 -13.33 13.92
C LEU A 62 -16.48 -13.94 14.59
N GLU A 63 -16.40 -14.20 15.89
CA GLU A 63 -17.43 -14.98 16.61
C GLU A 63 -18.66 -14.14 16.96
N THR A 64 -18.49 -12.82 17.13
CA THR A 64 -19.56 -11.92 17.53
C THR A 64 -19.69 -10.73 16.60
N LYS A 65 -20.89 -10.14 16.56
CA LYS A 65 -21.14 -8.91 15.81
C LYS A 65 -20.24 -7.76 16.30
N ASN A 66 -20.06 -7.64 17.61
CA ASN A 66 -19.23 -6.59 18.20
C ASN A 66 -17.77 -6.75 17.79
N GLU A 67 -17.26 -7.98 17.73
CA GLU A 67 -15.92 -8.28 17.25
C GLU A 67 -15.76 -7.91 15.79
N ALA A 68 -16.73 -8.28 14.94
CA ALA A 68 -16.72 -7.91 13.53
C ALA A 68 -16.76 -6.39 13.34
N GLU A 69 -17.58 -5.67 14.07
CA GLU A 69 -17.65 -4.21 14.03
C GLU A 69 -16.30 -3.58 14.44
N LEU A 70 -15.66 -4.09 15.50
CA LEU A 70 -14.36 -3.61 15.96
C LEU A 70 -13.24 -3.91 14.94
N PHE A 71 -13.24 -5.13 14.38
CA PHE A 71 -12.31 -5.57 13.36
C PHE A 71 -12.33 -4.61 12.15
N PHE A 72 -13.50 -4.41 11.56
CA PHE A 72 -13.64 -3.50 10.42
C PHE A 72 -13.37 -2.05 10.80
N LYS A 73 -13.76 -1.60 11.99
CA LYS A 73 -13.47 -0.25 12.47
C LYS A 73 -11.97 0.05 12.49
N PHE A 74 -11.13 -0.89 12.93
CA PHE A 74 -9.68 -0.68 12.96
C PHE A 74 -9.07 -0.61 11.56
N PHE A 75 -9.48 -1.50 10.67
CA PHE A 75 -9.04 -1.42 9.27
C PHE A 75 -9.51 -0.15 8.58
N MET A 76 -10.76 0.26 8.80
CA MET A 76 -11.28 1.51 8.25
C MET A 76 -10.57 2.74 8.82
N GLY A 77 -10.14 2.70 10.09
CA GLY A 77 -9.31 3.76 10.67
C GLY A 77 -7.96 3.91 9.95
N LEU A 78 -7.31 2.79 9.61
CA LEU A 78 -6.08 2.81 8.81
C LEU A 78 -6.36 3.27 7.37
N TRP A 79 -7.43 2.79 6.74
CA TRP A 79 -7.85 3.21 5.41
C TRP A 79 -8.08 4.74 5.35
N ASP A 80 -8.85 5.28 6.29
CA ASP A 80 -9.15 6.71 6.38
C ASP A 80 -7.87 7.54 6.57
N LYS A 81 -6.92 7.04 7.39
CA LYS A 81 -5.61 7.66 7.58
C LYS A 81 -4.81 7.74 6.27
N ILE A 82 -4.76 6.63 5.51
CA ILE A 82 -4.04 6.57 4.23
C ILE A 82 -4.74 7.45 3.18
N PHE A 83 -6.07 7.40 3.14
CA PHE A 83 -6.85 8.27 2.26
C PHE A 83 -6.58 9.75 2.52
N GLU A 84 -6.46 10.14 3.79
CA GLU A 84 -6.08 11.49 4.19
C GLU A 84 -4.66 11.84 3.75
N ASP A 85 -3.68 10.94 3.97
CA ASP A 85 -2.29 11.16 3.57
C ASP A 85 -2.17 11.31 2.04
N ILE A 86 -2.93 10.54 1.27
CA ILE A 86 -3.05 10.70 -0.19
C ILE A 86 -3.69 12.05 -0.52
N GLY A 87 -4.79 12.40 0.16
CA GLY A 87 -5.52 13.66 -0.04
C GLY A 87 -4.65 14.91 0.18
N PHE A 88 -3.67 14.81 1.06
CA PHE A 88 -2.68 15.89 1.32
C PHE A 88 -1.35 15.70 0.57
N ASN A 89 -1.25 14.74 -0.32
CA ASN A 89 -0.03 14.37 -1.04
C ASN A 89 1.17 14.12 -0.10
N LYS A 90 0.91 13.42 1.01
CA LYS A 90 1.91 13.10 2.05
C LYS A 90 2.30 11.62 2.04
N PHE A 91 1.55 10.79 1.30
CA PHE A 91 1.80 9.36 1.26
C PHE A 91 3.11 9.04 0.51
N LYS A 92 3.93 8.17 1.11
CA LYS A 92 5.22 7.73 0.57
C LYS A 92 5.63 6.41 1.19
N LEU A 93 6.69 5.80 0.68
CA LEU A 93 7.31 4.63 1.30
C LEU A 93 7.52 4.84 2.79
N SER A 94 7.28 3.79 3.57
CA SER A 94 7.43 3.81 5.02
C SER A 94 8.88 4.11 5.41
N ARG A 95 9.05 4.83 6.52
CA ARG A 95 10.37 4.98 7.11
C ARG A 95 10.77 3.66 7.78
N GLN A 96 11.84 3.04 7.29
CA GLN A 96 12.38 1.83 7.86
C GLN A 96 13.56 2.16 8.78
N ASN A 97 13.64 1.48 9.92
CA ASN A 97 14.79 1.51 10.83
C ASN A 97 15.68 0.28 10.61
N GLU A 98 15.76 -0.19 9.37
CA GLU A 98 16.54 -1.38 9.00
C GLU A 98 17.91 -0.95 8.46
N ASP A 99 18.94 -1.34 9.16
CA ASP A 99 20.34 -1.02 8.80
C ASP A 99 20.95 -2.04 7.83
N ASN A 100 20.32 -3.22 7.70
CA ASN A 100 20.78 -4.23 6.74
C ASN A 100 20.18 -3.94 5.34
N PRO A 101 20.99 -3.55 4.35
CA PRO A 101 20.49 -3.21 3.03
C PRO A 101 19.83 -4.38 2.30
N LEU A 102 20.21 -5.63 2.60
CA LEU A 102 19.53 -6.81 2.05
C LEU A 102 18.08 -6.89 2.56
N CYS A 103 17.90 -6.84 3.88
CA CYS A 103 16.57 -6.86 4.47
C CYS A 103 15.73 -5.66 3.99
N LEU A 104 16.34 -4.47 3.91
CA LEU A 104 15.66 -3.28 3.41
C LEU A 104 15.22 -3.43 1.96
N ALA A 105 16.05 -3.98 1.07
CA ALA A 105 15.69 -4.22 -0.32
C ALA A 105 14.52 -5.22 -0.44
N GLN A 106 14.52 -6.27 0.37
CA GLN A 106 13.42 -7.24 0.43
C GLN A 106 12.11 -6.59 0.91
N ILE A 107 12.17 -5.80 1.98
CA ILE A 107 11.00 -5.05 2.49
C ILE A 107 10.44 -4.11 1.40
N ARG A 108 11.30 -3.38 0.69
CA ARG A 108 10.90 -2.46 -0.39
C ARG A 108 10.24 -3.18 -1.57
N TYR A 109 10.78 -4.33 -1.95
CA TYR A 109 10.14 -5.18 -2.96
C TYR A 109 8.71 -5.55 -2.55
N GLU A 110 8.53 -6.05 -1.33
CA GLU A 110 7.21 -6.42 -0.79
C GLU A 110 6.26 -5.23 -0.71
N GLU A 111 6.73 -4.05 -0.29
CA GLU A 111 5.93 -2.82 -0.24
C GLU A 111 5.43 -2.40 -1.62
N VAL A 112 6.26 -2.52 -2.66
CA VAL A 112 5.89 -2.12 -4.02
C VAL A 112 5.04 -3.21 -4.68
N GLU A 113 5.51 -4.43 -4.74
CA GLU A 113 4.90 -5.52 -5.52
C GLU A 113 3.65 -6.05 -4.83
N ASN A 114 3.81 -6.62 -3.63
CA ASN A 114 2.71 -7.21 -2.86
C ASN A 114 1.88 -6.17 -2.09
N GLY A 115 2.37 -4.92 -2.03
CA GLY A 115 1.65 -3.79 -1.47
C GLY A 115 0.95 -2.98 -2.55
N PHE A 116 1.61 -1.94 -3.06
CA PHE A 116 0.97 -0.94 -3.92
C PHE A 116 0.41 -1.53 -5.22
N LEU A 117 1.19 -2.31 -5.96
CA LEU A 117 0.77 -2.86 -7.26
C LEU A 117 -0.38 -3.86 -7.09
N GLU A 118 -0.30 -4.76 -6.11
CA GLU A 118 -1.40 -5.68 -5.81
C GLU A 118 -2.68 -4.91 -5.45
N GLY A 119 -2.59 -3.88 -4.62
CA GLY A 119 -3.73 -3.03 -4.28
C GLY A 119 -4.27 -2.25 -5.48
N PHE A 120 -3.40 -1.73 -6.34
CA PHE A 120 -3.79 -0.97 -7.53
C PHE A 120 -4.56 -1.83 -8.54
N TRP A 121 -4.11 -3.03 -8.79
CA TRP A 121 -4.78 -3.97 -9.69
C TRP A 121 -6.02 -4.61 -9.04
N GLY A 122 -6.01 -4.83 -7.72
CA GLY A 122 -7.14 -5.38 -6.95
C GLY A 122 -7.67 -6.70 -7.52
N GLY A 123 -6.76 -7.58 -7.95
CA GLY A 123 -7.08 -8.85 -8.59
C GLY A 123 -7.64 -8.77 -10.02
N CYS A 124 -7.70 -7.58 -10.63
CA CYS A 124 -8.22 -7.37 -11.98
C CYS A 124 -7.09 -7.25 -13.01
N HIS A 125 -6.92 -8.24 -13.86
CA HIS A 125 -5.88 -8.25 -14.91
C HIS A 125 -6.21 -7.41 -16.16
N ASN A 126 -7.44 -6.90 -16.31
CA ASN A 126 -7.90 -6.21 -17.53
C ASN A 126 -8.51 -4.84 -17.25
N LEU A 127 -7.93 -4.08 -16.32
CA LEU A 127 -8.38 -2.72 -16.05
C LEU A 127 -8.06 -1.80 -17.25
N LYS A 128 -9.06 -1.06 -17.71
CA LYS A 128 -8.83 0.02 -18.65
C LYS A 128 -8.26 1.21 -17.89
N ILE A 129 -6.99 1.50 -18.12
CA ILE A 129 -6.28 2.63 -17.53
C ILE A 129 -5.86 3.63 -18.62
N PRO A 130 -5.80 4.94 -18.32
CA PRO A 130 -5.21 5.91 -19.24
C PRO A 130 -3.77 5.52 -19.57
N SER A 131 -3.34 5.69 -20.83
CA SER A 131 -1.98 5.27 -21.27
C SER A 131 -0.87 5.88 -20.43
N TYR A 132 -0.96 7.16 -20.07
CA TYR A 132 0.03 7.83 -19.21
C TYR A 132 0.12 7.19 -17.82
N LEU A 133 -1.00 6.70 -17.28
CA LEU A 133 -1.02 6.02 -15.98
C LEU A 133 -0.42 4.62 -16.10
N GLY A 134 -0.68 3.91 -17.23
CA GLY A 134 -0.07 2.63 -17.53
C GLY A 134 1.46 2.71 -17.53
N GLU A 135 2.03 3.65 -18.29
CA GLU A 135 3.48 3.88 -18.37
C GLU A 135 4.11 4.15 -16.98
N VAL A 136 3.40 4.89 -16.11
CA VAL A 136 3.90 5.18 -14.77
C VAL A 136 3.80 3.97 -13.84
N VAL A 137 2.74 3.17 -13.95
CA VAL A 137 2.59 1.91 -13.18
C VAL A 137 3.61 0.88 -13.65
N ASP A 138 3.88 0.78 -14.96
CA ASP A 138 4.94 -0.07 -15.50
C ASP A 138 6.31 0.36 -14.95
N SER A 139 6.59 1.68 -14.90
CA SER A 139 7.82 2.20 -14.29
C SER A 139 7.92 1.84 -12.79
N LEU A 140 6.79 1.83 -12.07
CA LEU A 140 6.79 1.40 -10.65
C LEU A 140 7.09 -0.09 -10.51
N THR A 141 6.57 -0.92 -11.43
CA THR A 141 6.88 -2.36 -11.50
C THR A 141 8.37 -2.58 -11.77
N GLU A 142 8.96 -1.84 -12.72
CA GLU A 142 10.40 -1.90 -12.98
C GLU A 142 11.24 -1.51 -11.74
N LEU A 143 10.81 -0.50 -10.99
CA LEU A 143 11.47 -0.11 -9.74
C LEU A 143 11.33 -1.18 -8.65
N GLY A 144 10.21 -1.88 -8.58
CA GLY A 144 10.02 -3.07 -7.75
C GLY A 144 11.05 -4.16 -8.09
N GLU A 145 11.20 -4.44 -9.38
CA GLU A 145 12.19 -5.41 -9.88
C GLU A 145 13.64 -5.01 -9.55
N VAL A 146 13.95 -3.71 -9.57
CA VAL A 146 15.27 -3.21 -9.12
C VAL A 146 15.55 -3.60 -7.67
N TYR A 147 14.56 -3.50 -6.75
CA TYR A 147 14.75 -3.94 -5.37
C TYR A 147 15.04 -5.43 -5.26
N ARG A 148 14.37 -6.27 -6.06
CA ARG A 148 14.61 -7.71 -6.11
C ARG A 148 16.04 -8.00 -6.56
N ILE A 149 16.50 -7.34 -7.64
CA ILE A 149 17.86 -7.47 -8.15
C ILE A 149 18.89 -7.02 -7.11
N LEU A 150 18.64 -5.91 -6.41
CA LEU A 150 19.51 -5.42 -5.35
C LEU A 150 19.62 -6.42 -4.20
N ALA A 151 18.51 -7.04 -3.78
CA ALA A 151 18.50 -8.08 -2.75
C ALA A 151 19.35 -9.29 -3.19
N ASP A 152 19.17 -9.78 -4.41
CA ASP A 152 19.94 -10.90 -4.96
C ASP A 152 21.45 -10.62 -5.01
N ARG A 153 21.85 -9.41 -5.40
CA ARG A 153 23.26 -8.99 -5.48
C ARG A 153 23.87 -8.84 -4.09
N LEU A 154 23.14 -8.26 -3.14
CA LEU A 154 23.55 -8.14 -1.73
C LEU A 154 23.71 -9.52 -1.08
N GLN A 155 22.82 -10.47 -1.40
CA GLN A 155 22.93 -11.84 -0.92
C GLN A 155 24.17 -12.58 -1.46
N LYS A 156 24.61 -12.25 -2.68
CA LYS A 156 25.84 -12.76 -3.29
C LYS A 156 27.11 -12.10 -2.76
N GLY A 157 27.00 -11.11 -1.86
CA GLY A 157 28.12 -10.40 -1.26
C GLY A 157 28.78 -9.37 -2.16
N GLU A 158 28.05 -8.84 -3.15
CA GLU A 158 28.54 -7.77 -4.00
C GLU A 158 28.72 -6.46 -3.23
N ASP A 159 29.30 -5.43 -3.85
CA ASP A 159 29.64 -4.12 -3.25
C ASP A 159 28.46 -3.51 -2.47
N ARG A 160 28.52 -3.69 -1.14
CA ARG A 160 27.45 -3.25 -0.23
C ARG A 160 27.25 -1.74 -0.22
N GLU A 161 28.31 -0.97 -0.35
CA GLU A 161 28.24 0.50 -0.31
C GLU A 161 27.54 1.03 -1.55
N LEU A 162 27.97 0.58 -2.74
CA LEU A 162 27.35 0.92 -4.00
C LEU A 162 25.86 0.52 -4.04
N LEU A 163 25.55 -0.73 -3.63
CA LEU A 163 24.17 -1.23 -3.64
C LEU A 163 23.28 -0.48 -2.65
N SER A 164 23.81 -0.11 -1.47
CA SER A 164 23.07 0.71 -0.50
C SER A 164 22.77 2.12 -1.03
N LYS A 165 23.69 2.71 -1.79
CA LYS A 165 23.45 3.99 -2.47
C LYS A 165 22.38 3.84 -3.54
N THR A 166 22.47 2.82 -4.38
CA THR A 166 21.47 2.53 -5.42
C THR A 166 20.08 2.34 -4.81
N LEU A 167 19.97 1.61 -3.69
CA LEU A 167 18.73 1.39 -2.97
C LEU A 167 18.08 2.72 -2.52
N LYS A 168 18.88 3.62 -1.93
CA LYS A 168 18.39 4.96 -1.54
C LYS A 168 17.93 5.80 -2.72
N ASP A 169 18.60 5.68 -3.87
CA ASP A 169 18.18 6.41 -5.08
C ASP A 169 16.93 5.79 -5.68
N THR A 170 16.76 4.47 -5.62
CA THR A 170 15.52 3.77 -5.98
C THR A 170 14.35 4.21 -5.09
N ASP A 171 14.54 4.33 -3.75
CA ASP A 171 13.52 4.85 -2.84
C ASP A 171 13.02 6.25 -3.25
N LYS A 172 13.93 7.13 -3.69
CA LYS A 172 13.56 8.46 -4.17
C LYS A 172 12.73 8.39 -5.46
N MET A 173 13.12 7.50 -6.39
CA MET A 173 12.38 7.30 -7.64
C MET A 173 10.99 6.74 -7.37
N VAL A 174 10.86 5.71 -6.53
CA VAL A 174 9.55 5.15 -6.12
C VAL A 174 8.67 6.24 -5.50
N ASN A 175 9.19 7.01 -4.54
CA ASN A 175 8.41 8.09 -3.93
C ASN A 175 7.97 9.15 -4.95
N LYS A 176 8.81 9.49 -5.94
CA LYS A 176 8.44 10.40 -7.03
C LYS A 176 7.35 9.82 -7.91
N THR A 177 7.43 8.53 -8.23
CA THR A 177 6.42 7.83 -9.05
C THR A 177 5.09 7.74 -8.31
N LEU A 178 5.10 7.39 -7.01
CA LEU A 178 3.90 7.40 -6.17
C LEU A 178 3.26 8.80 -6.11
N SER A 179 4.06 9.85 -5.87
CA SER A 179 3.55 11.24 -5.88
C SER A 179 2.92 11.60 -7.22
N PHE A 180 3.51 11.18 -8.34
CA PHE A 180 2.95 11.42 -9.66
C PHE A 180 1.58 10.75 -9.83
N ILE A 181 1.44 9.48 -9.44
CA ILE A 181 0.16 8.75 -9.48
C ILE A 181 -0.89 9.47 -8.62
N ILE A 182 -0.50 9.87 -7.41
CA ILE A 182 -1.38 10.58 -6.48
C ILE A 182 -1.84 11.91 -7.07
N GLU A 183 -0.93 12.75 -7.52
CA GLU A 183 -1.22 14.11 -8.02
C GLU A 183 -2.05 14.10 -9.30
N ASN A 184 -1.70 13.22 -10.24
CA ASN A 184 -2.28 13.27 -11.58
C ASN A 184 -3.47 12.34 -11.77
N TYR A 185 -3.68 11.38 -10.84
CA TYR A 185 -4.79 10.43 -10.95
C TYR A 185 -5.67 10.38 -9.70
N ALA A 186 -5.11 10.09 -8.52
CA ALA A 186 -5.92 9.87 -7.32
C ALA A 186 -6.58 11.16 -6.81
N LEU A 187 -5.86 12.27 -6.71
CA LEU A 187 -6.41 13.54 -6.23
C LEU A 187 -7.53 14.10 -7.12
N PRO A 188 -7.42 14.12 -8.46
CA PRO A 188 -8.55 14.51 -9.34
C PRO A 188 -9.76 13.61 -9.15
N LYS A 189 -9.56 12.28 -8.99
CA LYS A 189 -10.65 11.33 -8.74
C LYS A 189 -11.36 11.62 -7.42
N ILE A 190 -10.60 11.83 -6.34
CA ILE A 190 -11.14 12.14 -5.00
C ILE A 190 -11.95 13.44 -5.01
N LYS A 191 -11.45 14.51 -5.64
CA LYS A 191 -12.16 15.78 -5.78
C LYS A 191 -13.48 15.62 -6.52
N ASN A 192 -13.49 14.92 -7.65
CA ASN A 192 -14.69 14.68 -8.44
C ASN A 192 -15.78 13.89 -7.68
N ILE A 193 -15.39 12.99 -6.77
CA ILE A 193 -16.33 12.26 -5.90
C ILE A 193 -16.93 13.23 -4.85
N GLY A 194 -16.10 14.07 -4.26
CA GLY A 194 -16.54 15.08 -3.28
C GLY A 194 -17.56 16.06 -3.87
N ASP A 195 -17.30 16.59 -5.07
CA ASP A 195 -18.18 17.54 -5.75
C ASP A 195 -19.55 16.91 -6.11
N LYS A 196 -19.57 15.65 -6.55
CA LYS A 196 -20.82 14.92 -6.83
C LYS A 196 -21.65 14.63 -5.56
N ALA A 197 -21.00 14.41 -4.42
CA ALA A 197 -21.69 14.18 -3.14
C ALA A 197 -22.32 15.46 -2.55
N ILE A 198 -21.88 16.65 -2.97
CA ILE A 198 -22.41 17.94 -2.53
C ILE A 198 -23.60 18.38 -3.42
N MET A 199 -23.71 17.86 -4.65
CA MET A 199 -24.76 18.22 -5.63
C MET A 199 -26.01 17.34 -5.54
N ASN A 200 -26.06 16.33 -4.69
CA ASN A 200 -27.22 15.46 -4.40
C ASN A 200 -27.68 15.64 -2.94
#